data_d6587afe21745d8260c364fe9bbb508b
#
_entry.id   d6587afe21745d8260c364fe9bbb508b
#
_cell.length_a   1.000
_cell.length_b   1.000
_cell.length_c   1.000
_cell.angle_alpha   90.00
_cell.angle_beta   90.00
_cell.angle_gamma   90.00
#
_symmetry.space_group_name_H-M   'P 1'
#
loop_
_entity.id
_entity.type
_entity.pdbx_description
1 polymer ?
#
loop_
_entity_poly.entity_id
_entity_poly.type
_entity_poly.pdbx_seq_one_letter_code
_entity_poly.pdbx_strand_id
1 'polypeptide(L)'
;MNSVALTGRLTKDLELRSTNSGKDVASFTVAVDRPGVRDTTDFINCVVWEQGARYLATYGGKGRMVAVTGKLTQRGWEDKNGQRRTTYEVLCDRVELIDSKPRQTADASVSDAELEKYDPRNRQKKPAYTEADFTEVDDDSLPF
;
A
#
# COMPACT_ATOMS: atom_id res chain seq x y z
N MET A 1 16.92 14.01 -12.36
CA MET A 1 15.91 14.22 -11.31
C MET A 1 15.04 12.99 -11.24
N ASN A 2 14.76 12.47 -10.05
CA ASN A 2 13.87 11.35 -9.83
C ASN A 2 12.94 11.70 -8.66
N SER A 3 11.71 12.03 -8.96
CA SER A 3 10.71 12.44 -7.98
C SER A 3 9.33 11.98 -8.41
N VAL A 4 8.62 11.37 -7.50
CA VAL A 4 7.25 10.89 -7.69
C VAL A 4 6.38 11.47 -6.59
N ALA A 5 5.22 11.96 -6.94
CA ALA A 5 4.18 12.39 -6.01
C ALA A 5 2.84 11.76 -6.44
N LEU A 6 2.21 11.04 -5.55
CA LEU A 6 0.97 10.32 -5.80
C LEU A 6 -0.05 10.61 -4.71
N THR A 7 -1.28 10.71 -5.12
CA THR A 7 -2.43 10.74 -4.21
C THR A 7 -3.42 9.68 -4.65
N GLY A 8 -3.84 8.84 -3.74
CA GLY A 8 -4.77 7.76 -4.03
C GLY A 8 -5.23 7.05 -2.78
N ARG A 9 -5.87 5.90 -2.94
CA ARG A 9 -6.40 5.12 -1.83
C ARG A 9 -5.56 3.87 -1.58
N LEU A 10 -5.38 3.56 -0.32
CA LEU A 10 -4.80 2.29 0.10
C LEU A 10 -5.73 1.14 -0.30
N THR A 11 -5.18 0.13 -0.98
CA THR A 11 -5.96 -1.01 -1.48
C THR A 11 -6.23 -2.07 -0.44
N LYS A 12 -5.37 -2.11 0.58
CA LYS A 12 -5.41 -3.09 1.67
C LYS A 12 -4.91 -2.46 2.97
N ASP A 13 -5.18 -3.14 4.10
CA ASP A 13 -4.53 -2.80 5.35
C ASP A 13 -3.03 -3.09 5.27
N LEU A 14 -2.24 -2.24 5.89
CA LEU A 14 -0.79 -2.38 5.87
C LEU A 14 -0.30 -3.33 6.95
N GLU A 15 0.72 -4.06 6.60
CA GLU A 15 1.45 -4.91 7.51
C GLU A 15 2.87 -4.39 7.70
N LEU A 16 3.22 -4.18 8.95
CA LEU A 16 4.56 -3.78 9.33
C LEU A 16 5.46 -5.02 9.41
N ARG A 17 6.60 -4.97 8.74
CA ARG A 17 7.64 -5.99 8.82
C ARG A 17 8.93 -5.39 9.37
N SER A 18 9.70 -6.20 10.06
CA SER A 18 11.06 -5.85 10.46
C SER A 18 12.05 -6.66 9.66
N THR A 19 13.08 -5.99 9.15
CA THR A 19 14.19 -6.64 8.46
C THR A 19 15.14 -7.30 9.47
N ASN A 20 16.05 -8.15 8.98
CA ASN A 20 17.08 -8.78 9.81
C ASN A 20 17.99 -7.76 10.51
N SER A 21 18.11 -6.56 9.97
CA SER A 21 18.85 -5.44 10.58
C SER A 21 18.04 -4.64 11.61
N GLY A 22 16.79 -5.05 11.89
CA GLY A 22 15.91 -4.38 12.85
C GLY A 22 15.20 -3.13 12.34
N LYS A 23 15.18 -2.90 11.03
CA LYS A 23 14.48 -1.77 10.40
C LYS A 23 13.05 -2.13 10.08
N ASP A 24 12.13 -1.23 10.37
CA ASP A 24 10.74 -1.38 10.01
C ASP A 24 10.51 -1.00 8.55
N VAL A 25 9.73 -1.80 7.85
CA VAL A 25 9.36 -1.59 6.45
C VAL A 25 7.91 -1.98 6.22
N ALA A 26 7.21 -1.24 5.40
CA ALA A 26 5.88 -1.58 4.93
C ALA A 26 5.80 -1.44 3.42
N SER A 27 5.24 -2.44 2.77
CA SER A 27 4.92 -2.40 1.35
C SER A 27 3.41 -2.28 1.19
N PHE A 28 2.98 -1.46 0.26
CA PHE A 28 1.57 -1.20 0.03
C PHE A 28 1.32 -0.80 -1.42
N THR A 29 0.07 -0.87 -1.83
CA THR A 29 -0.36 -0.45 -3.16
C THR A 29 -1.32 0.72 -3.04
N VAL A 30 -1.06 1.75 -3.81
CA VAL A 30 -1.91 2.93 -3.93
C VAL A 30 -2.72 2.85 -5.22
N ALA A 31 -4.03 2.93 -5.10
CA ALA A 31 -4.94 3.04 -6.23
C ALA A 31 -5.06 4.51 -6.63
N VAL A 32 -4.57 4.86 -7.80
CA VAL A 32 -4.55 6.22 -8.33
C VAL A 32 -5.46 6.28 -9.55
N ASP A 33 -6.45 7.15 -9.51
CA ASP A 33 -7.32 7.36 -10.67
C ASP A 33 -6.55 8.03 -11.80
N ARG A 34 -6.66 7.47 -13.01
CA ARG A 34 -5.98 8.01 -14.18
C ARG A 34 -6.68 9.27 -14.68
N PRO A 35 -6.01 10.42 -14.68
CA PRO A 35 -6.61 11.66 -15.15
C PRO A 35 -7.08 11.57 -16.60
N GLY A 36 -8.28 12.06 -16.87
CA GLY A 36 -8.84 12.13 -18.23
C GLY A 36 -9.37 10.81 -18.79
N VAL A 37 -9.28 9.72 -18.06
CA VAL A 37 -9.82 8.41 -18.46
C VAL A 37 -10.80 7.93 -17.41
N ARG A 38 -12.06 7.77 -17.80
CA ARG A 38 -13.09 7.27 -16.89
C ARG A 38 -12.83 5.80 -16.52
N ASP A 39 -13.12 5.46 -15.28
CA ASP A 39 -13.13 4.10 -14.76
C ASP A 39 -11.80 3.34 -14.94
N THR A 40 -10.70 4.10 -14.98
CA THR A 40 -9.35 3.53 -15.06
C THR A 40 -8.55 3.93 -13.83
N THR A 41 -8.09 2.92 -13.10
CA THR A 41 -7.30 3.08 -11.89
C THR A 41 -5.93 2.42 -12.09
N ASP A 42 -4.88 3.14 -11.77
CA ASP A 42 -3.52 2.61 -11.75
C ASP A 42 -3.16 2.14 -10.33
N PHE A 43 -2.62 0.94 -10.22
CA PHE A 43 -2.19 0.35 -8.96
C PHE A 43 -0.67 0.46 -8.86
N ILE A 44 -0.20 1.34 -7.98
CA ILE A 44 1.21 1.67 -7.83
C ILE A 44 1.78 1.05 -6.56
N ASN A 45 2.79 0.22 -6.71
CA ASN A 45 3.50 -0.38 -5.59
C ASN A 45 4.41 0.62 -4.92
N CYS A 46 4.32 0.69 -3.61
CA CYS A 46 5.06 1.62 -2.77
C CYS A 46 5.71 0.89 -1.60
N VAL A 47 6.88 1.38 -1.22
CA VAL A 47 7.62 0.90 -0.04
C VAL A 47 7.97 2.09 0.82
N VAL A 48 7.76 1.96 2.11
CA VAL A 48 8.11 2.98 3.11
C VAL A 48 8.85 2.35 4.26
N TRP A 49 9.85 3.06 4.79
CA TRP A 49 10.71 2.59 5.86
C TRP A 49 10.49 3.35 7.17
N GLU A 50 10.88 2.70 8.27
CA GLU A 50 11.00 3.30 9.61
C GLU A 50 9.72 4.02 10.09
N GLN A 51 9.83 5.29 10.39
CA GLN A 51 8.74 6.08 10.94
C GLN A 51 7.50 6.11 10.03
N GLY A 52 7.69 6.23 8.73
CA GLY A 52 6.59 6.21 7.77
C GLY A 52 5.86 4.86 7.74
N ALA A 53 6.61 3.77 7.86
CA ALA A 53 6.04 2.42 7.95
C ALA A 53 5.20 2.26 9.23
N ARG A 54 5.72 2.68 10.37
CA ARG A 54 4.99 2.66 11.65
C ARG A 54 3.76 3.54 11.62
N TYR A 55 3.87 4.73 11.05
CA TYR A 55 2.75 5.65 10.89
C TYR A 55 1.61 5.04 10.10
N LEU A 56 1.90 4.51 8.92
CA LEU A 56 0.87 3.87 8.08
C LEU A 56 0.31 2.59 8.69
N ALA A 57 1.12 1.79 9.37
CA ALA A 57 0.66 0.59 10.05
C ALA A 57 -0.29 0.91 11.22
N THR A 58 -0.07 2.04 11.88
CA THR A 58 -0.89 2.49 13.02
C THR A 58 -2.18 3.15 12.57
N TYR A 59 -2.11 4.07 11.62
CA TYR A 59 -3.21 4.96 11.24
C TYR A 59 -3.81 4.66 9.87
N GLY A 60 -3.06 3.96 9.01
CA GLY A 60 -3.52 3.56 7.69
C GLY A 60 -4.54 2.42 7.75
N GLY A 61 -5.21 2.20 6.65
CA GLY A 61 -6.16 1.12 6.48
C GLY A 61 -6.72 1.11 5.07
N LYS A 62 -7.31 0.00 4.69
CA LYS A 62 -7.95 -0.16 3.37
C LYS A 62 -8.92 0.98 3.08
N GLY A 63 -8.80 1.58 1.90
CA GLY A 63 -9.68 2.64 1.42
C GLY A 63 -9.31 4.05 1.88
N ARG A 64 -8.35 4.19 2.80
CA ARG A 64 -7.92 5.52 3.24
C ARG A 64 -7.15 6.25 2.15
N MET A 65 -7.37 7.56 2.08
CA MET A 65 -6.68 8.44 1.14
C MET A 65 -5.28 8.77 1.66
N VAL A 66 -4.29 8.56 0.83
CA VAL A 66 -2.88 8.81 1.16
C VAL A 66 -2.22 9.67 0.12
N ALA A 67 -1.38 10.58 0.56
CA ALA A 67 -0.42 11.31 -0.28
C ALA A 67 0.97 10.74 -0.03
N VAL A 68 1.67 10.44 -1.10
CA VAL A 68 2.99 9.81 -1.09
C VAL A 68 3.94 10.64 -1.94
N THR A 69 5.12 10.90 -1.42
CA THR A 69 6.24 11.44 -2.19
C THR A 69 7.46 10.55 -2.05
N GLY A 70 8.22 10.41 -3.11
CA GLY A 70 9.39 9.55 -3.11
C GLY A 70 10.10 9.49 -4.45
N LYS A 71 10.75 8.38 -4.69
CA LYS A 71 11.54 8.10 -5.89
C LYS A 71 11.06 6.82 -6.54
N LEU A 72 11.06 6.79 -7.87
CA LEU A 72 10.83 5.56 -8.61
C LEU A 72 12.10 4.70 -8.57
N THR A 73 11.98 3.47 -8.11
CA THR A 73 13.07 2.51 -8.06
C THR A 73 12.74 1.28 -8.88
N GLN A 74 13.77 0.68 -9.43
CA GLN A 74 13.69 -0.56 -10.19
C GLN A 74 14.27 -1.69 -9.34
N ARG A 75 13.53 -2.79 -9.27
CA ARG A 75 13.97 -3.99 -8.59
C ARG A 75 14.03 -5.16 -9.58
N GLY A 76 15.20 -5.77 -9.70
CA GLY A 76 15.38 -7.00 -10.48
C GLY A 76 15.25 -8.23 -9.60
N TRP A 77 14.61 -9.27 -10.12
CA TRP A 77 14.48 -10.55 -9.46
C TRP A 77 14.42 -11.70 -10.49
N GLU A 78 14.74 -12.91 -10.05
CA GLU A 78 14.62 -14.10 -10.87
C GLU A 78 13.32 -14.84 -10.52
N ASP A 79 12.56 -15.23 -11.55
CA ASP A 79 11.38 -16.04 -11.37
C ASP A 79 11.74 -17.53 -11.19
N LYS A 80 10.73 -18.37 -10.94
CA LYS A 80 10.91 -19.81 -10.79
C LYS A 80 11.50 -20.52 -12.01
N ASN A 81 11.44 -19.89 -13.18
CA ASN A 81 11.96 -20.38 -14.45
C ASN A 81 13.38 -19.87 -14.76
N GLY A 82 14.00 -19.12 -13.84
CA GLY A 82 15.32 -18.53 -14.02
C GLY A 82 15.34 -17.29 -14.92
N GLN A 83 14.17 -16.76 -15.30
CA GLN A 83 14.08 -15.53 -16.07
C GLN A 83 14.24 -14.30 -15.19
N ARG A 84 15.04 -13.34 -15.65
CA ARG A 84 15.16 -12.04 -14.97
C ARG A 84 13.89 -11.22 -15.22
N ARG A 85 13.28 -10.77 -14.13
CA ARG A 85 12.12 -9.89 -14.12
C ARG A 85 12.48 -8.58 -13.47
N THR A 86 11.78 -7.54 -13.91
CA THR A 86 11.96 -6.19 -13.40
C THR A 86 10.64 -5.68 -12.86
N THR A 87 10.66 -5.16 -11.64
CA THR A 87 9.50 -4.51 -11.02
C THR A 87 9.87 -3.08 -10.68
N TYR A 88 8.93 -2.17 -10.88
CA TYR A 88 9.06 -0.78 -10.49
C TYR A 88 8.23 -0.52 -9.24
N GLU A 89 8.81 0.20 -8.30
CA GLU A 89 8.14 0.59 -7.07
C GLU A 89 8.55 2.01 -6.67
N VAL A 90 7.70 2.67 -5.91
CA VAL A 90 8.00 3.98 -5.35
C VAL A 90 8.59 3.80 -3.95
N LEU A 91 9.84 4.18 -3.79
CA LEU A 91 10.46 4.30 -2.47
C LEU A 91 10.03 5.61 -1.84
N CYS A 92 9.18 5.54 -0.84
CA CYS A 92 8.56 6.70 -0.24
C CYS A 92 9.50 7.40 0.74
N ASP A 93 9.68 8.70 0.55
CA ASP A 93 10.36 9.58 1.51
C ASP A 93 9.37 10.11 2.56
N ARG A 94 8.13 10.34 2.14
CA ARG A 94 7.07 10.87 2.98
C ARG A 94 5.72 10.27 2.61
N VAL A 95 4.93 9.98 3.63
CA VAL A 95 3.57 9.49 3.50
C VAL A 95 2.66 10.24 4.47
N GLU A 96 1.50 10.63 4.01
CA GLU A 96 0.50 11.35 4.81
C GLU A 96 -0.90 10.83 4.49
N LEU A 97 -1.68 10.58 5.53
CA LEU A 97 -3.11 10.34 5.38
C LEU A 97 -3.82 11.68 5.28
N ILE A 98 -4.54 11.90 4.20
CA ILE A 98 -5.16 13.19 3.86
C ILE A 98 -6.67 13.21 4.01
N ASP A 99 -7.28 12.06 4.28
CA ASP A 99 -8.69 12.00 4.66
C ASP A 99 -8.84 12.06 6.18
N SER A 100 -9.91 12.67 6.62
CA SER A 100 -10.33 12.54 8.01
C SER A 100 -10.69 11.08 8.28
N LYS A 101 -10.32 10.55 9.45
CA LYS A 101 -10.98 9.32 9.94
C LYS A 101 -12.47 9.53 9.76
N PRO A 102 -13.23 8.54 9.25
CA PRO A 102 -14.66 8.64 9.26
C PRO A 102 -15.07 9.03 10.68
N ARG A 103 -15.59 10.25 10.84
CA ARG A 103 -16.27 10.58 12.08
C ARG A 103 -17.34 9.53 12.22
N GLN A 104 -17.31 8.80 13.32
CA GLN A 104 -18.48 8.07 13.76
C GLN A 104 -19.56 9.12 14.05
N THR A 105 -20.21 9.58 12.98
CA THR A 105 -21.47 10.28 13.13
C THR A 105 -22.48 9.21 13.51
N ALA A 106 -23.22 9.46 14.58
CA ALA A 106 -24.26 8.58 15.08
C ALA A 106 -25.36 8.22 14.06
N ASP A 107 -25.32 8.79 12.88
CA ASP A 107 -26.25 8.58 11.76
C ASP A 107 -25.70 7.68 10.64
N ALA A 108 -24.45 7.28 10.68
CA ALA A 108 -23.98 6.20 9.83
C ALA A 108 -24.44 4.90 10.50
N SER A 109 -25.49 4.31 9.98
CA SER A 109 -25.95 2.97 10.35
C SER A 109 -24.92 1.90 9.93
N VAL A 110 -23.74 2.01 10.49
CA VAL A 110 -22.80 0.92 10.55
C VAL A 110 -23.39 0.00 11.61
N SER A 111 -23.92 -1.13 11.19
CA SER A 111 -24.44 -2.11 12.13
C SER A 111 -23.34 -2.48 13.11
N ASP A 112 -23.69 -2.64 14.39
CA ASP A 112 -22.76 -3.10 15.44
C ASP A 112 -22.01 -4.37 15.01
N ALA A 113 -22.58 -5.17 14.11
CA ALA A 113 -21.95 -6.34 13.49
C ALA A 113 -20.75 -6.00 12.57
N GLU A 114 -20.70 -4.81 11.98
CA GLU A 114 -19.53 -4.36 11.20
C GLU A 114 -18.45 -3.77 12.10
N LEU A 115 -18.83 -3.19 13.22
CA LEU A 115 -17.90 -2.74 14.25
C LEU A 115 -17.23 -3.89 14.99
N GLU A 116 -17.94 -5.00 15.20
CA GLU A 116 -17.37 -6.24 15.77
C GLU A 116 -16.35 -6.90 14.83
N LYS A 117 -16.48 -6.73 13.53
CA LYS A 117 -15.50 -7.19 12.55
C LYS A 117 -14.21 -6.35 12.57
N TYR A 118 -14.27 -5.14 13.11
CA TYR A 118 -13.13 -4.27 13.29
C TYR A 118 -12.62 -4.33 14.73
N ASP A 119 -12.16 -5.50 15.17
CA ASP A 119 -11.40 -5.63 16.40
C ASP A 119 -9.92 -5.34 16.09
N PRO A 120 -9.36 -4.23 16.61
CA PRO A 120 -7.94 -3.93 16.43
C PRO A 120 -7.04 -5.02 17.05
N ARG A 121 -7.58 -5.88 17.92
CA ARG A 121 -6.88 -7.02 18.50
C ARG A 121 -6.85 -8.23 17.57
N ASN A 122 -7.70 -8.25 16.54
CA ASN A 122 -7.76 -9.31 15.54
C ASN A 122 -6.78 -9.08 14.36
N ARG A 123 -5.92 -8.08 14.46
CA ARG A 123 -4.81 -7.84 13.51
C ARG A 123 -3.84 -9.01 13.40
N GLN A 124 -3.88 -9.95 14.35
CA GLN A 124 -2.95 -11.09 14.41
C GLN A 124 -3.31 -12.26 13.49
N LYS A 125 -4.42 -12.21 12.75
CA LYS A 125 -4.90 -13.35 11.93
C LYS A 125 -5.07 -13.07 10.43
N LYS A 126 -4.65 -11.94 9.92
CA LYS A 126 -4.62 -11.75 8.46
C LYS A 126 -3.36 -12.41 7.90
N PRO A 127 -3.48 -13.14 6.79
CA PRO A 127 -2.31 -13.76 6.17
C PRO A 127 -1.28 -12.69 5.86
N ALA A 128 -0.08 -12.92 6.31
CA ALA A 128 1.06 -12.08 6.01
C ALA A 128 1.17 -11.96 4.48
N TYR A 129 1.36 -10.74 3.97
CA TYR A 129 1.84 -10.54 2.62
C TYR A 129 3.11 -11.34 2.47
N THR A 130 3.08 -12.38 1.67
CA THR A 130 4.30 -13.05 1.27
C THR A 130 4.96 -12.20 0.19
N GLU A 131 6.27 -12.27 0.11
CA GLU A 131 7.04 -11.67 -0.99
C GLU A 131 6.45 -12.03 -2.37
N ALA A 132 5.75 -13.16 -2.47
CA ALA A 132 5.03 -13.61 -3.65
C ALA A 132 3.85 -12.69 -4.04
N ASP A 133 3.20 -12.04 -3.09
CA ASP A 133 2.08 -11.12 -3.39
C ASP A 133 2.55 -9.81 -4.06
N PHE A 134 3.84 -9.50 -3.95
CA PHE A 134 4.45 -8.33 -4.59
C PHE A 134 5.13 -8.64 -5.92
N THR A 135 5.31 -9.92 -6.23
CA THR A 135 6.07 -10.36 -7.40
C THR A 135 5.20 -10.66 -8.62
N GLU A 136 3.89 -10.67 -8.46
CA GLU A 136 2.96 -11.03 -9.52
C GLU A 136 2.25 -9.81 -10.14
N VAL A 137 2.97 -8.76 -10.44
CA VAL A 137 2.55 -7.89 -11.54
C VAL A 137 3.24 -8.45 -12.78
N ASP A 138 2.57 -9.34 -13.49
CA ASP A 138 3.02 -9.78 -14.80
C ASP A 138 3.29 -8.56 -15.68
N ASP A 139 4.47 -8.50 -16.28
CA ASP A 139 4.81 -7.49 -17.28
C ASP A 139 3.77 -7.44 -18.40
N ASP A 140 3.09 -8.56 -18.66
CA ASP A 140 2.01 -8.67 -19.64
C ASP A 140 0.70 -8.01 -19.21
N SER A 141 0.54 -7.70 -17.91
CA SER A 141 -0.67 -7.04 -17.39
C SER A 141 -0.53 -5.53 -17.26
N LEU A 142 0.65 -4.99 -17.49
CA LEU A 142 0.88 -3.55 -17.52
C LEU A 142 0.50 -3.00 -18.90
N PRO A 143 -0.35 -1.95 -18.97
CA PRO A 143 -0.79 -1.36 -20.25
C PRO A 143 0.27 -0.41 -20.83
N PHE A 144 1.44 -0.93 -21.11
CA PHE A 144 2.50 -0.21 -21.81
C PHE A 144 2.79 -0.86 -23.14
#